data_a5cdbcb0241f1e9d91f6f0a053ba32fa
#
_entry.id   a5cdbcb0241f1e9d91f6f0a053ba32fa
#
_cell.length_a   1.000
_cell.length_b   1.000
_cell.length_c   1.000
_cell.angle_alpha   90.00
_cell.angle_beta   90.00
_cell.angle_gamma   90.00
#
_symmetry.space_group_name_H-M   'P 1'
#
loop_
_entity.id
_entity.type
_entity.pdbx_description
1 polymer ?
#
loop_
_entity_poly.entity_id
_entity_poly.type
_entity_poly.pdbx_seq_one_letter_code
_entity_poly.pdbx_strand_id
1 'polypeptide(L)'
;MKIKKWEISDLLLIAGVTILSVLIRLSVKHVISGDWTAWWELWFAELYKGGFGALAGDWYDYAPPFVYLLWFITILPVNCMTGFKAMMSGFDFMAAIVGALIIYELTRSKTKSVLTYGIFMLSPVFIVNSVLWAQCDMLPMFWVLLCVYFIIKDRPCLGMFFFGVAFAFKLQPLWLLPMFVILWLNKKVKLQHFLWLPVNYFIGIIPAWMAGKPLWECLEVYFSQTTEEMWALVLKYTNIYYLIGPDKFIEEYHTAGIWLTLGVFMIVLYYMGRKKVKITKEFVLLLGAFFGLLAPFFLPHMHERYSFFAEVFLLLYMMVRPSKYYLFVLQSLTSFMGYSMFLAKDWTLPLEYMPFVTLFVLFMTGYEVYKYLNDPDNQDLEAVEVAHVG
;
A
#
# COMPACT_ATOMS: atom_id res chain seq x y z
N MET A 1 -30.10 -1.05 -17.66
CA MET A 1 -29.86 -2.08 -16.61
C MET A 1 -30.41 -1.57 -15.28
N LYS A 2 -31.49 -2.18 -14.73
CA LYS A 2 -32.07 -1.74 -13.45
C LYS A 2 -31.08 -2.01 -12.32
N ILE A 3 -30.64 -0.97 -11.63
CA ILE A 3 -29.86 -1.11 -10.38
C ILE A 3 -30.79 -1.84 -9.39
N LYS A 4 -30.42 -3.09 -9.01
CA LYS A 4 -31.16 -3.78 -7.93
C LYS A 4 -31.11 -2.91 -6.68
N LYS A 5 -32.26 -2.57 -6.10
CA LYS A 5 -32.31 -1.81 -4.83
C LYS A 5 -31.58 -2.58 -3.74
N TRP A 6 -30.93 -1.87 -2.82
CA TRP A 6 -30.33 -2.46 -1.62
C TRP A 6 -31.42 -3.11 -0.79
N GLU A 7 -31.17 -4.33 -0.32
CA GLU A 7 -32.07 -5.03 0.58
C GLU A 7 -31.77 -4.60 2.02
N ILE A 8 -32.77 -4.69 2.89
CA ILE A 8 -32.59 -4.35 4.30
C ILE A 8 -31.52 -5.26 4.93
N SER A 9 -31.44 -6.52 4.50
CA SER A 9 -30.40 -7.48 4.90
C SER A 9 -28.99 -7.00 4.59
N ASP A 10 -28.75 -6.40 3.41
CA ASP A 10 -27.44 -5.85 3.03
C ASP A 10 -27.03 -4.70 3.98
N LEU A 11 -28.00 -3.81 4.27
CA LEU A 11 -27.77 -2.66 5.16
C LEU A 11 -27.54 -3.11 6.61
N LEU A 12 -28.29 -4.08 7.10
CA LEU A 12 -28.10 -4.66 8.44
C LEU A 12 -26.74 -5.34 8.56
N LEU A 13 -26.28 -6.07 7.52
CA LEU A 13 -24.97 -6.70 7.52
C LEU A 13 -23.86 -5.65 7.56
N ILE A 14 -23.92 -4.61 6.72
CA ILE A 14 -22.95 -3.51 6.73
C ILE A 14 -22.93 -2.83 8.11
N ALA A 15 -24.11 -2.51 8.68
CA ALA A 15 -24.19 -1.89 10.00
C ALA A 15 -23.61 -2.81 11.10
N GLY A 16 -23.96 -4.09 11.09
CA GLY A 16 -23.46 -5.07 12.06
C GLY A 16 -21.93 -5.22 11.99
N VAL A 17 -21.36 -5.36 10.77
CA VAL A 17 -19.92 -5.41 10.57
C VAL A 17 -19.24 -4.12 11.03
N THR A 18 -19.82 -2.98 10.71
CA THR A 18 -19.30 -1.66 11.12
C THR A 18 -19.27 -1.54 12.64
N ILE A 19 -20.38 -1.87 13.32
CA ILE A 19 -20.46 -1.84 14.78
C ILE A 19 -19.44 -2.79 15.41
N LEU A 20 -19.35 -4.04 14.93
CA LEU A 20 -18.39 -5.02 15.42
C LEU A 20 -16.95 -4.52 15.24
N SER A 21 -16.63 -3.99 14.07
CA SER A 21 -15.30 -3.44 13.78
C SER A 21 -14.95 -2.25 14.69
N VAL A 22 -15.91 -1.36 14.95
CA VAL A 22 -15.73 -0.24 15.91
C VAL A 22 -15.50 -0.77 17.32
N LEU A 23 -16.28 -1.75 17.78
CA LEU A 23 -16.12 -2.33 19.11
C LEU A 23 -14.74 -3.00 19.28
N ILE A 24 -14.26 -3.75 18.27
CA ILE A 24 -12.93 -4.35 18.30
C ILE A 24 -11.85 -3.25 18.38
N ARG A 25 -11.96 -2.20 17.56
CA ARG A 25 -11.00 -1.08 17.58
C ARG A 25 -11.00 -0.35 18.93
N LEU A 26 -12.17 -0.12 19.50
CA LEU A 26 -12.30 0.51 20.83
C LEU A 26 -11.70 -0.36 21.93
N SER A 27 -11.80 -1.70 21.85
CA SER A 27 -11.23 -2.62 22.85
C SER A 27 -9.70 -2.58 22.90
N VAL A 28 -9.04 -2.30 21.75
CA VAL A 28 -7.55 -2.29 21.64
C VAL A 28 -6.94 -0.89 21.52
N LYS A 29 -7.75 0.17 21.50
CA LYS A 29 -7.25 1.56 21.32
C LYS A 29 -6.25 2.03 22.37
N HIS A 30 -6.27 1.43 23.56
CA HIS A 30 -5.43 1.78 24.70
C HIS A 30 -4.01 1.21 24.61
N VAL A 31 -3.76 0.28 23.68
CA VAL A 31 -2.44 -0.35 23.50
C VAL A 31 -1.44 0.70 23.01
N ILE A 32 -0.31 0.79 23.69
CA ILE A 32 0.81 1.69 23.33
C ILE A 32 1.87 0.81 22.66
N SER A 33 2.17 1.09 21.39
CA SER A 33 3.24 0.40 20.65
C SER A 33 4.60 1.05 20.90
N GLY A 34 5.69 0.31 20.57
CA GLY A 34 7.04 0.87 20.62
C GLY A 34 7.20 2.11 19.71
N ASP A 35 6.60 2.08 18.50
CA ASP A 35 6.65 3.21 17.57
C ASP A 35 5.90 4.43 18.09
N TRP A 36 4.83 4.22 18.88
CA TRP A 36 4.12 5.34 19.52
C TRP A 36 5.05 6.13 20.42
N THR A 37 5.77 5.47 21.31
CA THR A 37 6.67 6.12 22.28
C THR A 37 7.96 6.61 21.64
N ALA A 38 8.46 5.94 20.62
CA ALA A 38 9.70 6.30 19.97
C ALA A 38 9.57 7.49 19.00
N TRP A 39 8.40 7.65 18.36
CA TRP A 39 8.21 8.61 17.28
C TRP A 39 6.99 9.51 17.48
N TRP A 40 5.77 8.95 17.49
CA TRP A 40 4.55 9.75 17.44
C TRP A 40 4.39 10.67 18.63
N GLU A 41 4.68 10.20 19.85
CA GLU A 41 4.57 11.00 21.07
C GLU A 41 5.52 12.19 21.04
N LEU A 42 6.74 12.00 20.55
CA LEU A 42 7.72 13.07 20.40
C LEU A 42 7.28 14.10 19.35
N TRP A 43 6.77 13.62 18.21
CA TRP A 43 6.30 14.50 17.14
C TRP A 43 5.07 15.33 17.57
N PHE A 44 4.14 14.72 18.28
CA PHE A 44 3.02 15.46 18.86
C PHE A 44 3.48 16.49 19.89
N ALA A 45 4.52 16.21 20.71
CA ALA A 45 5.07 17.17 21.64
C ALA A 45 5.64 18.41 20.95
N GLU A 46 6.36 18.23 19.83
CA GLU A 46 6.87 19.37 19.04
C GLU A 46 5.72 20.18 18.40
N LEU A 47 4.69 19.50 17.88
CA LEU A 47 3.53 20.17 17.32
C LEU A 47 2.69 20.93 18.37
N TYR A 48 2.58 20.42 19.60
CA TYR A 48 1.92 21.15 20.69
C TYR A 48 2.69 22.40 21.12
N LYS A 49 4.03 22.36 21.11
CA LYS A 49 4.88 23.50 21.45
C LYS A 49 4.86 24.60 20.39
N GLY A 50 5.03 24.23 19.13
CA GLY A 50 5.27 25.19 18.04
C GLY A 50 4.08 25.41 17.11
N GLY A 51 2.97 24.66 17.27
CA GLY A 51 1.81 24.74 16.39
C GLY A 51 2.18 24.49 14.92
N PHE A 52 1.57 25.25 14.01
CA PHE A 52 1.90 25.16 12.58
C PHE A 52 3.35 25.55 12.27
N GLY A 53 3.95 26.47 13.03
CA GLY A 53 5.35 26.89 12.88
C GLY A 53 6.36 25.78 13.16
N ALA A 54 5.99 24.75 13.92
CA ALA A 54 6.84 23.59 14.16
C ALA A 54 7.19 22.81 12.87
N LEU A 55 6.41 22.97 11.82
CA LEU A 55 6.67 22.34 10.50
C LEU A 55 8.00 22.77 9.88
N ALA A 56 8.60 23.88 10.34
CA ALA A 56 9.90 24.34 9.88
C ALA A 56 11.08 23.53 10.47
N GLY A 57 10.86 22.72 11.51
CA GLY A 57 11.92 21.96 12.20
C GLY A 57 12.32 20.66 11.53
N ASP A 58 13.42 20.05 12.03
CA ASP A 58 14.03 18.80 11.51
C ASP A 58 13.67 17.57 12.36
N TRP A 59 12.61 17.66 13.16
CA TRP A 59 12.22 16.63 14.11
C TRP A 59 11.39 15.49 13.51
N TYR A 60 11.05 15.55 12.23
CA TYR A 60 10.26 14.52 11.54
C TYR A 60 10.95 14.07 10.24
N ASP A 61 10.84 12.79 9.94
CA ASP A 61 11.39 12.10 8.79
C ASP A 61 10.34 11.74 7.72
N TYR A 62 9.05 12.02 7.97
CA TYR A 62 7.96 11.80 7.00
C TYR A 62 7.76 13.00 6.09
N ALA A 63 7.19 12.73 4.92
CA ALA A 63 6.78 13.79 3.99
C ALA A 63 5.80 14.77 4.67
N PRO A 64 5.96 16.09 4.47
CA PRO A 64 5.18 17.13 5.16
C PRO A 64 3.66 16.92 5.16
N PRO A 65 3.00 16.45 4.07
CA PRO A 65 1.55 16.23 4.08
C PRO A 65 1.05 15.29 5.18
N PHE A 66 1.86 14.32 5.59
CA PHE A 66 1.51 13.47 6.71
C PHE A 66 1.54 14.24 8.04
N VAL A 67 2.55 15.10 8.21
CA VAL A 67 2.72 15.88 9.44
C VAL A 67 1.59 16.92 9.62
N TYR A 68 0.99 17.41 8.51
CA TYR A 68 -0.20 18.26 8.60
C TYR A 68 -1.40 17.56 9.22
N LEU A 69 -1.55 16.26 8.97
CA LEU A 69 -2.60 15.46 9.60
C LEU A 69 -2.35 15.32 11.12
N LEU A 70 -1.08 15.17 11.53
CA LEU A 70 -0.73 15.17 12.95
C LEU A 70 -1.01 16.53 13.60
N TRP A 71 -0.59 17.62 12.95
CA TRP A 71 -0.93 18.98 13.41
C TRP A 71 -2.43 19.17 13.53
N PHE A 72 -3.22 18.73 12.54
CA PHE A 72 -4.68 18.82 12.62
C PHE A 72 -5.25 18.10 13.84
N ILE A 73 -4.67 16.97 14.25
CA ILE A 73 -5.09 16.28 15.47
C ILE A 73 -4.83 17.14 16.71
N THR A 74 -3.73 17.91 16.77
CA THR A 74 -3.40 18.74 17.94
C THR A 74 -4.38 19.87 18.21
N ILE A 75 -5.13 20.32 17.21
CA ILE A 75 -6.15 21.36 17.37
C ILE A 75 -7.54 20.82 17.76
N LEU A 76 -7.70 19.49 17.76
CA LEU A 76 -8.95 18.84 18.19
C LEU A 76 -8.98 18.64 19.71
N PRO A 77 -10.15 18.71 20.36
CA PRO A 77 -10.28 18.51 21.81
C PRO A 77 -10.25 17.00 22.17
N VAL A 78 -9.23 16.27 21.68
CA VAL A 78 -9.07 14.83 21.89
C VAL A 78 -7.62 14.50 22.25
N ASN A 79 -7.41 13.41 22.98
CA ASN A 79 -6.07 12.90 23.18
C ASN A 79 -5.43 12.51 21.83
N CYS A 80 -4.15 12.89 21.61
CA CYS A 80 -3.46 12.69 20.33
C CYS A 80 -3.41 11.24 19.88
N MET A 81 -3.18 10.28 20.78
CA MET A 81 -3.20 8.85 20.44
C MET A 81 -4.59 8.39 19.98
N THR A 82 -5.63 8.83 20.70
CA THR A 82 -7.01 8.53 20.30
C THR A 82 -7.36 9.17 18.95
N GLY A 83 -6.98 10.43 18.76
CA GLY A 83 -7.18 11.16 17.50
C GLY A 83 -6.45 10.50 16.33
N PHE A 84 -5.20 10.09 16.52
CA PHE A 84 -4.41 9.40 15.51
C PHE A 84 -5.05 8.05 15.11
N LYS A 85 -5.35 7.20 16.09
CA LYS A 85 -5.96 5.88 15.84
C LYS A 85 -7.35 6.00 15.23
N ALA A 86 -8.13 7.00 15.62
CA ALA A 86 -9.43 7.30 15.02
C ALA A 86 -9.28 7.76 13.56
N MET A 87 -8.29 8.60 13.26
CA MET A 87 -8.01 9.06 11.90
C MET A 87 -7.55 7.90 11.02
N MET A 88 -6.62 7.05 11.46
CA MET A 88 -6.19 5.87 10.70
C MET A 88 -7.34 4.88 10.50
N SER A 89 -8.18 4.65 11.52
CA SER A 89 -9.42 3.88 11.35
C SER A 89 -10.35 4.49 10.32
N GLY A 90 -10.44 5.82 10.24
CA GLY A 90 -11.20 6.51 9.20
C GLY A 90 -10.71 6.17 7.79
N PHE A 91 -9.39 6.08 7.59
CA PHE A 91 -8.80 5.62 6.31
C PHE A 91 -9.11 4.15 6.04
N ASP A 92 -9.15 3.26 7.06
CA ASP A 92 -9.60 1.88 6.89
C ASP A 92 -11.04 1.83 6.37
N PHE A 93 -11.95 2.61 6.96
CA PHE A 93 -13.35 2.71 6.52
C PHE A 93 -13.48 3.21 5.08
N MET A 94 -12.77 4.29 4.75
CA MET A 94 -12.79 4.84 3.40
C MET A 94 -12.22 3.85 2.38
N ALA A 95 -11.13 3.17 2.71
CA ALA A 95 -10.53 2.13 1.87
C ALA A 95 -11.47 0.94 1.66
N ALA A 96 -12.16 0.50 2.73
CA ALA A 96 -13.17 -0.56 2.65
C ALA A 96 -14.31 -0.20 1.70
N ILE A 97 -14.80 1.06 1.73
CA ILE A 97 -15.83 1.55 0.82
C ILE A 97 -15.30 1.55 -0.62
N VAL A 98 -14.11 2.11 -0.86
CA VAL A 98 -13.53 2.16 -2.23
C VAL A 98 -13.25 0.76 -2.75
N GLY A 99 -12.72 -0.15 -1.93
CA GLY A 99 -12.53 -1.56 -2.27
C GLY A 99 -13.83 -2.25 -2.66
N ALA A 100 -14.90 -2.03 -1.89
CA ALA A 100 -16.25 -2.54 -2.19
C ALA A 100 -16.79 -1.97 -3.52
N LEU A 101 -16.54 -0.68 -3.81
CA LEU A 101 -16.93 -0.05 -5.08
C LEU A 101 -16.13 -0.64 -6.26
N ILE A 102 -14.83 -0.89 -6.10
CA ILE A 102 -14.00 -1.55 -7.11
C ILE A 102 -14.58 -2.93 -7.43
N ILE A 103 -14.87 -3.75 -6.41
CA ILE A 103 -15.42 -5.09 -6.63
C ILE A 103 -16.82 -5.04 -7.24
N TYR A 104 -17.65 -4.06 -6.87
CA TYR A 104 -18.92 -3.86 -7.55
C TYR A 104 -18.76 -3.51 -9.03
N GLU A 105 -17.80 -2.66 -9.38
CA GLU A 105 -17.50 -2.31 -10.78
C GLU A 105 -17.02 -3.51 -11.61
N LEU A 106 -16.25 -4.43 -11.00
CA LEU A 106 -15.75 -5.61 -11.68
C LEU A 106 -16.79 -6.71 -11.82
N THR A 107 -17.57 -6.97 -10.77
CA THR A 107 -18.38 -8.18 -10.66
C THR A 107 -19.88 -7.94 -10.79
N ARG A 108 -20.33 -6.70 -10.62
CA ARG A 108 -21.75 -6.30 -10.52
C ARG A 108 -22.51 -7.05 -9.41
N SER A 109 -21.78 -7.66 -8.49
CA SER A 109 -22.34 -8.42 -7.37
C SER A 109 -22.34 -7.58 -6.08
N LYS A 110 -23.52 -7.27 -5.56
CA LYS A 110 -23.67 -6.60 -4.27
C LYS A 110 -23.11 -7.44 -3.12
N THR A 111 -23.39 -8.75 -3.14
CA THR A 111 -22.90 -9.67 -2.11
C THR A 111 -21.37 -9.64 -2.02
N LYS A 112 -20.67 -9.73 -3.18
CA LYS A 112 -19.21 -9.62 -3.19
C LYS A 112 -18.72 -8.26 -2.69
N SER A 113 -19.42 -7.19 -3.04
CA SER A 113 -19.10 -5.83 -2.58
C SER A 113 -19.24 -5.70 -1.07
N VAL A 114 -20.35 -6.18 -0.49
CA VAL A 114 -20.58 -6.18 0.97
C VAL A 114 -19.57 -7.06 1.70
N LEU A 115 -19.27 -8.26 1.16
CA LEU A 115 -18.24 -9.13 1.71
C LEU A 115 -16.86 -8.47 1.67
N THR A 116 -16.52 -7.77 0.59
CA THR A 116 -15.26 -7.02 0.50
C THR A 116 -15.16 -6.00 1.61
N TYR A 117 -16.21 -5.18 1.80
CA TYR A 117 -16.28 -4.24 2.91
C TYR A 117 -16.08 -4.94 4.27
N GLY A 118 -16.78 -6.06 4.49
CA GLY A 118 -16.68 -6.82 5.73
C GLY A 118 -15.29 -7.36 6.01
N ILE A 119 -14.62 -7.93 4.99
CA ILE A 119 -13.27 -8.47 5.14
C ILE A 119 -12.27 -7.34 5.43
N PHE A 120 -12.35 -6.20 4.74
CA PHE A 120 -11.53 -5.02 5.06
C PHE A 120 -11.70 -4.61 6.53
N MET A 121 -12.94 -4.48 6.97
CA MET A 121 -13.25 -3.96 8.31
C MET A 121 -12.85 -4.89 9.44
N LEU A 122 -12.84 -6.21 9.20
CA LEU A 122 -12.59 -7.24 10.21
C LEU A 122 -11.24 -7.95 10.03
N SER A 123 -10.46 -7.64 8.99
CA SER A 123 -9.13 -8.22 8.80
C SER A 123 -8.20 -7.87 9.97
N PRO A 124 -7.63 -8.87 10.67
CA PRO A 124 -6.72 -8.62 11.78
C PRO A 124 -5.52 -7.77 11.39
N VAL A 125 -4.96 -7.98 10.19
CA VAL A 125 -3.79 -7.24 9.69
C VAL A 125 -4.07 -5.75 9.61
N PHE A 126 -5.24 -5.33 9.09
CA PHE A 126 -5.60 -3.91 8.97
C PHE A 126 -5.92 -3.29 10.33
N ILE A 127 -6.65 -4.02 11.20
CA ILE A 127 -6.97 -3.53 12.56
C ILE A 127 -5.69 -3.38 13.38
N VAL A 128 -4.79 -4.37 13.32
CA VAL A 128 -3.51 -4.31 14.04
C VAL A 128 -2.68 -3.15 13.55
N ASN A 129 -2.55 -2.96 12.23
CA ASN A 129 -1.78 -1.86 11.65
C ASN A 129 -2.29 -0.49 12.13
N SER A 130 -3.57 -0.19 11.96
CA SER A 130 -4.12 1.14 12.21
C SER A 130 -4.34 1.47 13.69
N VAL A 131 -4.78 0.51 14.52
CA VAL A 131 -5.23 0.79 15.88
C VAL A 131 -4.32 0.22 16.95
N LEU A 132 -3.93 -1.05 16.85
CA LEU A 132 -3.09 -1.66 17.89
C LEU A 132 -1.68 -1.10 17.81
N TRP A 133 -1.10 -1.06 16.60
CA TRP A 133 0.25 -0.55 16.34
C TRP A 133 0.31 0.98 16.23
N ALA A 134 -0.75 1.61 15.74
CA ALA A 134 -0.79 3.02 15.36
C ALA A 134 0.12 3.33 14.15
N GLN A 135 0.00 2.54 13.08
CA GLN A 135 0.65 2.77 11.79
C GLN A 135 -0.28 3.45 10.79
N CYS A 136 0.28 4.00 9.72
CA CYS A 136 -0.44 4.82 8.75
C CYS A 136 -0.46 4.23 7.33
N ASP A 137 -0.25 2.91 7.16
CA ASP A 137 -0.08 2.31 5.83
C ASP A 137 -1.37 2.33 4.98
N MET A 138 -2.55 2.33 5.63
CA MET A 138 -3.82 2.47 4.91
C MET A 138 -4.05 3.86 4.33
N LEU A 139 -3.41 4.90 4.86
CA LEU A 139 -3.56 6.27 4.34
C LEU A 139 -3.10 6.38 2.88
N PRO A 140 -1.83 6.08 2.52
CA PRO A 140 -1.41 6.09 1.11
C PRO A 140 -2.14 5.01 0.29
N MET A 141 -2.47 3.84 0.89
CA MET A 141 -3.22 2.79 0.21
C MET A 141 -4.64 3.22 -0.18
N PHE A 142 -5.32 4.02 0.63
CA PHE A 142 -6.62 4.59 0.27
C PHE A 142 -6.55 5.41 -1.03
N TRP A 143 -5.53 6.25 -1.18
CA TRP A 143 -5.32 7.04 -2.39
C TRP A 143 -4.96 6.17 -3.60
N VAL A 144 -4.18 5.09 -3.38
CA VAL A 144 -3.92 4.07 -4.41
C VAL A 144 -5.21 3.36 -4.83
N LEU A 145 -6.11 3.03 -3.91
CA LEU A 145 -7.41 2.44 -4.24
C LEU A 145 -8.28 3.40 -5.07
N LEU A 146 -8.30 4.69 -4.75
CA LEU A 146 -8.96 5.69 -5.59
C LEU A 146 -8.32 5.78 -6.98
N CYS A 147 -6.99 5.73 -7.06
CA CYS A 147 -6.30 5.66 -8.35
C CYS A 147 -6.80 4.46 -9.18
N VAL A 148 -6.78 3.27 -8.62
CA VAL A 148 -7.25 2.04 -9.28
C VAL A 148 -8.72 2.14 -9.67
N TYR A 149 -9.57 2.65 -8.78
CA TYR A 149 -10.99 2.85 -9.07
C TYR A 149 -11.21 3.72 -10.31
N PHE A 150 -10.50 4.87 -10.41
CA PHE A 150 -10.64 5.76 -11.56
C PHE A 150 -10.01 5.20 -12.84
N ILE A 151 -8.94 4.44 -12.76
CA ILE A 151 -8.40 3.70 -13.92
C ILE A 151 -9.42 2.67 -14.43
N ILE A 152 -10.07 1.94 -13.51
CA ILE A 152 -11.14 0.98 -13.83
C ILE A 152 -12.37 1.67 -14.45
N LYS A 153 -12.62 2.93 -14.09
CA LYS A 153 -13.68 3.78 -14.65
C LYS A 153 -13.27 4.51 -15.93
N ASP A 154 -12.16 4.12 -16.56
CA ASP A 154 -11.62 4.75 -17.77
C ASP A 154 -11.31 6.26 -17.61
N ARG A 155 -10.89 6.67 -16.41
CA ARG A 155 -10.45 8.02 -16.08
C ARG A 155 -9.00 8.03 -15.59
N PRO A 156 -8.01 7.64 -16.43
CA PRO A 156 -6.64 7.43 -15.97
C PRO A 156 -5.93 8.70 -15.51
N CYS A 157 -6.29 9.88 -16.04
CA CYS A 157 -5.71 11.15 -15.58
C CYS A 157 -6.05 11.39 -14.10
N LEU A 158 -7.34 11.24 -13.73
CA LEU A 158 -7.77 11.37 -12.34
C LEU A 158 -7.21 10.26 -11.46
N GLY A 159 -7.09 9.04 -12.01
CA GLY A 159 -6.41 7.95 -11.32
C GLY A 159 -4.97 8.33 -10.95
N MET A 160 -4.18 8.78 -11.91
CA MET A 160 -2.78 9.16 -11.68
C MET A 160 -2.63 10.40 -10.79
N PHE A 161 -3.61 11.31 -10.77
CA PHE A 161 -3.68 12.36 -9.76
C PHE A 161 -3.71 11.76 -8.35
N PHE A 162 -4.60 10.80 -8.07
CA PHE A 162 -4.65 10.15 -6.75
C PHE A 162 -3.41 9.32 -6.43
N PHE A 163 -2.76 8.74 -7.44
CA PHE A 163 -1.46 8.09 -7.24
C PHE A 163 -0.38 9.09 -6.81
N GLY A 164 -0.35 10.26 -7.43
CA GLY A 164 0.52 11.36 -7.00
C GLY A 164 0.23 11.85 -5.59
N VAL A 165 -1.06 11.89 -5.17
CA VAL A 165 -1.43 12.18 -3.78
C VAL A 165 -0.90 11.11 -2.82
N ALA A 166 -1.05 9.81 -3.16
CA ALA A 166 -0.50 8.71 -2.36
C ALA A 166 1.02 8.85 -2.17
N PHE A 167 1.73 9.16 -3.25
CA PHE A 167 3.17 9.41 -3.25
C PHE A 167 3.56 10.62 -2.39
N ALA A 168 2.75 11.69 -2.40
CA ALA A 168 3.03 12.87 -1.58
C ALA A 168 2.93 12.59 -0.06
N PHE A 169 2.21 11.56 0.36
CA PHE A 169 2.12 11.15 1.77
C PHE A 169 3.24 10.19 2.19
N LYS A 170 3.67 9.28 1.31
CA LYS A 170 4.62 8.22 1.64
C LYS A 170 5.34 7.72 0.39
N LEU A 171 6.57 7.21 0.54
CA LEU A 171 7.40 6.72 -0.58
C LEU A 171 6.88 5.38 -1.15
N GLN A 172 6.32 4.50 -0.31
CA GLN A 172 5.95 3.12 -0.65
C GLN A 172 5.03 2.96 -1.89
N PRO A 173 4.11 3.88 -2.23
CA PRO A 173 3.38 3.81 -3.50
C PRO A 173 4.27 3.64 -4.74
N LEU A 174 5.53 4.09 -4.73
CA LEU A 174 6.46 3.90 -5.85
C LEU A 174 6.74 2.43 -6.18
N TRP A 175 6.53 1.49 -5.26
CA TRP A 175 6.64 0.06 -5.57
C TRP A 175 5.65 -0.38 -6.63
N LEU A 176 4.54 0.35 -6.78
CA LEU A 176 3.53 0.11 -7.81
C LEU A 176 3.83 0.85 -9.13
N LEU A 177 4.86 1.70 -9.18
CA LEU A 177 5.21 2.44 -10.40
C LEU A 177 5.39 1.52 -11.62
N PRO A 178 6.04 0.34 -11.51
CA PRO A 178 6.16 -0.59 -12.64
C PRO A 178 4.80 -1.06 -13.20
N MET A 179 3.77 -1.20 -12.37
CA MET A 179 2.40 -1.48 -12.84
C MET A 179 1.93 -0.38 -13.80
N PHE A 180 2.11 0.90 -13.43
CA PHE A 180 1.69 2.03 -14.27
C PHE A 180 2.51 2.14 -15.56
N VAL A 181 3.79 1.72 -15.53
CA VAL A 181 4.61 1.60 -16.75
C VAL A 181 3.98 0.57 -17.70
N ILE A 182 3.55 -0.59 -17.21
CA ILE A 182 2.84 -1.59 -18.03
C ILE A 182 1.51 -1.04 -18.58
N LEU A 183 0.76 -0.29 -17.77
CA LEU A 183 -0.48 0.36 -18.21
C LEU A 183 -0.20 1.41 -19.30
N TRP A 184 0.91 2.14 -19.20
CA TRP A 184 1.36 3.10 -20.22
C TRP A 184 1.76 2.40 -21.52
N LEU A 185 2.58 1.36 -21.46
CA LEU A 185 3.01 0.58 -22.63
C LEU A 185 1.84 -0.04 -23.38
N ASN A 186 0.74 -0.34 -22.69
CA ASN A 186 -0.51 -0.83 -23.28
C ASN A 186 -1.58 0.29 -23.46
N LYS A 187 -1.16 1.56 -23.51
CA LYS A 187 -1.99 2.74 -23.85
C LYS A 187 -3.16 3.02 -22.90
N LYS A 188 -3.22 2.37 -21.72
CA LYS A 188 -4.25 2.61 -20.70
C LYS A 188 -4.01 3.91 -19.94
N VAL A 189 -2.74 4.28 -19.74
CA VAL A 189 -2.27 5.51 -19.12
C VAL A 189 -1.38 6.25 -20.11
N LYS A 190 -1.41 7.59 -20.12
CA LYS A 190 -0.52 8.42 -20.97
C LYS A 190 0.72 8.83 -20.18
N LEU A 191 1.86 9.03 -20.86
CA LEU A 191 3.10 9.45 -20.23
C LEU A 191 2.94 10.76 -19.43
N GLN A 192 2.19 11.72 -19.97
CA GLN A 192 1.91 12.99 -19.28
C GLN A 192 1.20 12.84 -17.93
N HIS A 193 0.48 11.73 -17.68
CA HIS A 193 -0.19 11.52 -16.40
C HIS A 193 0.79 11.25 -15.26
N PHE A 194 2.02 10.83 -15.55
CA PHE A 194 3.06 10.66 -14.53
C PHE A 194 3.53 11.99 -13.92
N LEU A 195 3.27 13.12 -14.59
CA LEU A 195 3.55 14.46 -14.04
C LEU A 195 2.78 14.73 -12.74
N TRP A 196 1.69 14.00 -12.47
CA TRP A 196 0.98 14.14 -11.20
C TRP A 196 1.82 13.74 -9.97
N LEU A 197 2.86 12.90 -10.13
CA LEU A 197 3.73 12.54 -9.00
C LEU A 197 4.52 13.77 -8.51
N PRO A 198 5.38 14.39 -9.32
CA PRO A 198 6.13 15.56 -8.87
C PRO A 198 5.21 16.77 -8.58
N VAL A 199 4.11 16.95 -9.31
CA VAL A 199 3.17 18.06 -9.09
C VAL A 199 2.50 17.95 -7.71
N ASN A 200 1.94 16.78 -7.36
CA ASN A 200 1.30 16.61 -6.06
C ASN A 200 2.30 16.63 -4.90
N TYR A 201 3.50 16.08 -5.10
CA TYR A 201 4.56 16.18 -4.11
C TYR A 201 4.93 17.64 -3.85
N PHE A 202 5.16 18.42 -4.91
CA PHE A 202 5.47 19.83 -4.79
C PHE A 202 4.34 20.63 -4.13
N ILE A 203 3.09 20.42 -4.52
CA ILE A 203 1.93 21.04 -3.85
C ILE A 203 1.89 20.66 -2.38
N GLY A 204 2.17 19.38 -2.07
CA GLY A 204 2.16 18.86 -0.71
C GLY A 204 3.18 19.51 0.23
N ILE A 205 4.35 19.92 -0.28
CA ILE A 205 5.39 20.56 0.55
C ILE A 205 5.20 22.07 0.76
N ILE A 206 4.34 22.73 -0.02
CA ILE A 206 4.15 24.20 0.04
C ILE A 206 3.84 24.68 1.46
N PRO A 207 2.93 24.10 2.24
CA PRO A 207 2.65 24.62 3.58
C PRO A 207 3.84 24.54 4.54
N ALA A 208 4.67 23.50 4.49
CA ALA A 208 5.88 23.38 5.31
C ALA A 208 6.93 24.43 4.88
N TRP A 209 7.10 24.62 3.58
CA TRP A 209 7.96 25.67 3.03
C TRP A 209 7.50 27.06 3.46
N MET A 210 6.20 27.34 3.41
CA MET A 210 5.62 28.60 3.91
C MET A 210 5.78 28.75 5.45
N ALA A 211 5.81 27.67 6.21
CA ALA A 211 6.09 27.69 7.64
C ALA A 211 7.56 27.98 7.98
N GLY A 212 8.46 27.95 6.97
CA GLY A 212 9.87 28.27 7.11
C GLY A 212 10.84 27.09 6.90
N LYS A 213 10.35 25.87 6.61
CA LYS A 213 11.25 24.75 6.29
C LYS A 213 11.95 25.01 4.95
N PRO A 214 13.28 24.86 4.87
CA PRO A 214 14.02 25.04 3.62
C PRO A 214 13.45 24.13 2.51
N LEU A 215 13.28 24.70 1.31
CA LEU A 215 12.69 23.95 0.18
C LEU A 215 13.46 22.66 -0.13
N TRP A 216 14.81 22.71 -0.02
CA TRP A 216 15.65 21.55 -0.26
C TRP A 216 15.37 20.44 0.72
N GLU A 217 15.26 20.72 2.00
CA GLU A 217 14.92 19.75 3.04
C GLU A 217 13.55 19.11 2.80
N CYS A 218 12.57 19.90 2.32
CA CYS A 218 11.28 19.35 1.91
C CYS A 218 11.39 18.37 0.74
N LEU A 219 12.31 18.61 -0.19
CA LEU A 219 12.47 17.77 -1.39
C LEU A 219 13.28 16.50 -1.12
N GLU A 220 14.23 16.53 -0.20
CA GLU A 220 15.14 15.41 0.07
C GLU A 220 14.60 14.38 1.07
N VAL A 221 13.44 14.60 1.69
CA VAL A 221 12.86 13.69 2.71
C VAL A 221 12.88 12.22 2.28
N TYR A 222 12.57 11.93 1.01
CA TYR A 222 12.58 10.54 0.53
C TYR A 222 13.98 9.99 0.26
N PHE A 223 14.96 10.85 0.03
CA PHE A 223 16.36 10.43 -0.08
C PHE A 223 16.96 10.13 1.29
N SER A 224 16.67 10.97 2.30
CA SER A 224 17.13 10.73 3.68
C SER A 224 16.57 9.42 4.24
N GLN A 225 15.27 9.15 4.05
CA GLN A 225 14.63 7.88 4.47
C GLN A 225 15.33 6.62 3.92
N THR A 226 15.98 6.69 2.75
CA THR A 226 16.68 5.53 2.17
C THR A 226 17.98 5.20 2.89
N THR A 227 18.50 6.10 3.73
CA THR A 227 19.77 5.95 4.44
C THR A 227 19.60 5.71 5.96
N GLU A 228 18.42 5.96 6.51
CA GLU A 228 18.19 5.89 7.96
C GLU A 228 18.17 4.47 8.52
N GLU A 229 17.64 3.51 7.78
CA GLU A 229 17.44 2.12 8.23
C GLU A 229 18.60 1.18 7.87
N MET A 230 19.81 1.72 7.66
CA MET A 230 20.98 0.94 7.22
C MET A 230 21.59 0.06 8.32
N TRP A 231 21.01 0.02 9.54
CA TRP A 231 21.52 -0.79 10.66
C TRP A 231 21.12 -2.28 10.60
N ALA A 232 20.13 -2.64 9.79
CA ALA A 232 19.71 -4.02 9.58
C ALA A 232 19.35 -4.27 8.12
N LEU A 233 19.74 -5.44 7.59
CA LEU A 233 19.45 -5.81 6.20
C LEU A 233 17.94 -6.07 5.96
N VAL A 234 17.22 -6.46 7.00
CA VAL A 234 15.76 -6.63 6.99
C VAL A 234 15.17 -6.42 8.39
N LEU A 235 14.04 -5.72 8.45
CA LEU A 235 13.33 -5.35 9.67
C LEU A 235 12.09 -6.26 9.87
N LYS A 236 12.35 -7.56 10.11
CA LYS A 236 11.34 -8.61 10.33
C LYS A 236 10.37 -8.85 9.15
N TYR A 237 10.68 -8.31 7.98
CA TYR A 237 9.96 -8.65 6.75
C TYR A 237 10.43 -10.02 6.22
N THR A 238 9.49 -10.81 5.73
CA THR A 238 9.72 -12.19 5.28
C THR A 238 10.19 -12.24 3.82
N ASN A 239 11.35 -11.62 3.54
CA ASN A 239 11.97 -11.56 2.21
C ASN A 239 13.24 -12.42 2.11
N ILE A 240 13.92 -12.31 0.96
CA ILE A 240 15.13 -13.08 0.66
C ILE A 240 16.27 -12.81 1.69
N TYR A 241 16.36 -11.58 2.22
CA TYR A 241 17.43 -11.21 3.17
C TYR A 241 17.22 -11.81 4.56
N TYR A 242 15.99 -12.16 4.92
CA TYR A 242 15.73 -12.89 6.16
C TYR A 242 16.38 -14.28 6.17
N LEU A 243 16.52 -14.92 4.99
CA LEU A 243 17.19 -16.21 4.83
C LEU A 243 18.72 -16.09 4.96
N ILE A 244 19.30 -14.94 4.64
CA ILE A 244 20.73 -14.67 4.75
C ILE A 244 21.11 -14.36 6.20
N GLY A 245 20.24 -13.68 6.91
CA GLY A 245 20.39 -13.21 8.28
C GLY A 245 20.32 -11.69 8.34
N PRO A 246 19.42 -11.14 9.19
CA PRO A 246 19.09 -9.71 9.20
C PRO A 246 20.28 -8.81 9.55
N ASP A 247 21.26 -9.32 10.30
CA ASP A 247 22.39 -8.55 10.85
C ASP A 247 23.71 -8.86 10.15
N LYS A 248 23.68 -9.62 9.04
CA LYS A 248 24.91 -10.08 8.36
C LYS A 248 25.08 -9.35 7.03
N PHE A 249 26.35 -8.97 6.75
CA PHE A 249 26.76 -8.43 5.45
C PHE A 249 25.93 -7.23 4.97
N ILE A 250 25.61 -6.30 5.89
CA ILE A 250 24.69 -5.18 5.62
C ILE A 250 25.25 -4.30 4.49
N GLU A 251 26.53 -3.92 4.55
CA GLU A 251 27.15 -3.03 3.56
C GLU A 251 27.21 -3.68 2.17
N GLU A 252 27.60 -4.96 2.11
CA GLU A 252 27.72 -5.69 0.85
C GLU A 252 26.37 -5.93 0.19
N TYR A 253 25.34 -6.29 0.96
CA TYR A 253 24.02 -6.60 0.43
C TYR A 253 23.13 -5.39 0.25
N HIS A 254 23.41 -4.25 0.88
CA HIS A 254 22.67 -3.01 0.64
C HIS A 254 22.70 -2.63 -0.85
N THR A 255 23.87 -2.32 -1.37
CA THR A 255 24.08 -1.91 -2.76
C THR A 255 23.73 -3.04 -3.75
N ALA A 256 24.20 -4.26 -3.47
CA ALA A 256 23.90 -5.42 -4.31
C ALA A 256 22.40 -5.71 -4.39
N GLY A 257 21.66 -5.55 -3.29
CA GLY A 257 20.23 -5.77 -3.22
C GLY A 257 19.44 -4.75 -4.03
N ILE A 258 19.83 -3.48 -4.01
CA ILE A 258 19.23 -2.45 -4.87
C ILE A 258 19.42 -2.80 -6.34
N TRP A 259 20.65 -3.15 -6.75
CA TRP A 259 20.93 -3.53 -8.14
C TRP A 259 20.21 -4.81 -8.55
N LEU A 260 20.13 -5.81 -7.66
CA LEU A 260 19.33 -7.01 -7.89
C LEU A 260 17.88 -6.69 -8.15
N THR A 261 17.28 -5.83 -7.31
CA THR A 261 15.89 -5.41 -7.46
C THR A 261 15.65 -4.68 -8.78
N LEU A 262 16.53 -3.75 -9.13
CA LEU A 262 16.46 -3.05 -10.43
C LEU A 262 16.59 -4.02 -11.59
N GLY A 263 17.52 -4.98 -11.53
CA GLY A 263 17.71 -6.02 -12.53
C GLY A 263 16.45 -6.89 -12.70
N VAL A 264 15.84 -7.33 -11.60
CA VAL A 264 14.59 -8.10 -11.61
C VAL A 264 13.47 -7.28 -12.23
N PHE A 265 13.32 -5.99 -11.85
CA PHE A 265 12.32 -5.12 -12.45
C PHE A 265 12.53 -4.91 -13.93
N MET A 266 13.77 -4.69 -14.39
CA MET A 266 14.07 -4.55 -15.81
C MET A 266 13.70 -5.81 -16.61
N ILE A 267 14.02 -7.01 -16.11
CA ILE A 267 13.66 -8.27 -16.75
C ILE A 267 12.15 -8.43 -16.83
N VAL A 268 11.45 -8.20 -15.74
CA VAL A 268 9.98 -8.32 -15.67
C VAL A 268 9.31 -7.31 -16.59
N LEU A 269 9.71 -6.03 -16.52
CA LEU A 269 9.17 -4.98 -17.37
C LEU A 269 9.46 -5.21 -18.85
N TYR A 270 10.66 -5.69 -19.19
CA TYR A 270 11.02 -6.06 -20.57
C TYR A 270 10.12 -7.19 -21.07
N TYR A 271 9.98 -8.27 -20.29
CA TYR A 271 9.13 -9.40 -20.69
C TYR A 271 7.67 -8.96 -20.86
N MET A 272 7.11 -8.26 -19.89
CA MET A 272 5.73 -7.80 -19.91
C MET A 272 5.48 -6.74 -21.00
N GLY A 273 6.43 -5.82 -21.20
CA GLY A 273 6.34 -4.74 -22.17
C GLY A 273 6.36 -5.23 -23.61
N ARG A 274 6.96 -6.41 -23.87
CA ARG A 274 6.90 -7.05 -25.20
C ARG A 274 5.54 -7.68 -25.51
N LYS A 275 4.74 -7.96 -24.47
CA LYS A 275 3.40 -8.52 -24.62
C LYS A 275 2.39 -7.39 -24.81
N LYS A 276 1.74 -7.37 -25.96
CA LYS A 276 0.64 -6.45 -26.24
C LYS A 276 -0.66 -7.13 -25.84
N VAL A 277 -1.18 -6.76 -24.67
CA VAL A 277 -2.36 -7.39 -24.09
C VAL A 277 -3.43 -6.36 -23.74
N LYS A 278 -4.67 -6.78 -23.82
CA LYS A 278 -5.80 -5.97 -23.34
C LYS A 278 -5.70 -5.82 -21.83
N ILE A 279 -5.66 -4.58 -21.35
CA ILE A 279 -5.66 -4.31 -19.90
C ILE A 279 -7.09 -4.42 -19.38
N THR A 280 -7.43 -5.58 -18.84
CA THR A 280 -8.72 -5.79 -18.18
C THR A 280 -8.69 -5.19 -16.76
N LYS A 281 -9.87 -4.90 -16.23
CA LYS A 281 -10.02 -4.37 -14.86
C LYS A 281 -9.44 -5.32 -13.80
N GLU A 282 -9.60 -6.62 -14.02
CA GLU A 282 -9.05 -7.66 -13.15
C GLU A 282 -7.52 -7.68 -13.19
N PHE A 283 -6.94 -7.53 -14.39
CA PHE A 283 -5.49 -7.55 -14.56
C PHE A 283 -4.81 -6.38 -13.83
N VAL A 284 -5.47 -5.23 -13.71
CA VAL A 284 -4.98 -4.10 -12.89
C VAL A 284 -4.79 -4.51 -11.43
N LEU A 285 -5.75 -5.28 -10.85
CA LEU A 285 -5.62 -5.76 -9.47
C LEU A 285 -4.47 -6.77 -9.33
N LEU A 286 -4.33 -7.67 -10.29
CA LEU A 286 -3.28 -8.67 -10.31
C LEU A 286 -1.89 -8.03 -10.43
N LEU A 287 -1.74 -6.99 -11.26
CA LEU A 287 -0.49 -6.21 -11.36
C LEU A 287 -0.16 -5.51 -10.04
N GLY A 288 -1.15 -4.92 -9.38
CA GLY A 288 -0.96 -4.28 -8.07
C GLY A 288 -0.48 -5.28 -7.01
N ALA A 289 -1.09 -6.47 -6.97
CA ALA A 289 -0.66 -7.54 -6.07
C ALA A 289 0.77 -8.00 -6.38
N PHE A 290 1.09 -8.23 -7.65
CA PHE A 290 2.39 -8.73 -8.09
C PHE A 290 3.52 -7.75 -7.78
N PHE A 291 3.40 -6.48 -8.19
CA PHE A 291 4.45 -5.48 -7.94
C PHE A 291 4.52 -5.06 -6.47
N GLY A 292 3.40 -5.07 -5.75
CA GLY A 292 3.36 -4.86 -4.31
C GLY A 292 4.08 -5.95 -3.50
N LEU A 293 4.20 -7.18 -4.03
CA LEU A 293 5.02 -8.26 -3.46
C LEU A 293 6.47 -8.20 -3.96
N LEU A 294 6.66 -7.96 -5.26
CA LEU A 294 7.96 -8.06 -5.92
C LEU A 294 8.96 -7.06 -5.34
N ALA A 295 8.55 -5.81 -5.15
CA ALA A 295 9.41 -4.75 -4.63
C ALA A 295 9.98 -5.10 -3.26
N PRO A 296 9.16 -5.29 -2.20
CA PRO A 296 9.69 -5.53 -0.88
C PRO A 296 10.34 -6.91 -0.71
N PHE A 297 10.08 -7.88 -1.62
CA PHE A 297 10.75 -9.17 -1.56
C PHE A 297 12.23 -9.10 -1.95
N PHE A 298 12.60 -8.21 -2.87
CA PHE A 298 13.98 -8.07 -3.36
C PHE A 298 14.71 -6.83 -2.82
N LEU A 299 13.99 -5.82 -2.29
CA LEU A 299 14.64 -4.65 -1.66
C LEU A 299 15.18 -5.00 -0.27
N PRO A 300 16.38 -4.52 0.08
CA PRO A 300 16.88 -4.54 1.46
C PRO A 300 16.13 -3.52 2.34
N HIS A 301 16.34 -3.58 3.65
CA HIS A 301 15.80 -2.68 4.68
C HIS A 301 14.27 -2.65 4.75
N MET A 302 13.61 -3.77 4.42
CA MET A 302 12.15 -3.84 4.41
C MET A 302 11.60 -4.15 5.80
N HIS A 303 10.61 -3.35 6.21
CA HIS A 303 9.83 -3.58 7.43
C HIS A 303 8.76 -4.66 7.23
N GLU A 304 8.40 -5.33 8.31
CA GLU A 304 7.40 -6.39 8.39
C GLU A 304 6.02 -6.04 7.79
N ARG A 305 5.69 -4.73 7.65
CA ARG A 305 4.42 -4.23 7.11
C ARG A 305 4.47 -3.85 5.62
N TYR A 306 5.60 -3.99 4.97
CA TYR A 306 5.76 -3.44 3.61
C TYR A 306 5.08 -4.25 2.51
N SER A 307 4.51 -5.43 2.79
CA SER A 307 3.57 -6.12 1.90
C SER A 307 2.12 -5.60 1.97
N PHE A 308 1.84 -4.60 2.79
CA PHE A 308 0.49 -4.10 3.04
C PHE A 308 -0.29 -3.75 1.76
N PHE A 309 0.37 -3.12 0.78
CA PHE A 309 -0.26 -2.84 -0.52
C PHE A 309 -0.66 -4.12 -1.25
N ALA A 310 0.24 -5.11 -1.27
CA ALA A 310 -0.04 -6.39 -1.90
C ALA A 310 -1.22 -7.12 -1.25
N GLU A 311 -1.32 -7.09 0.06
CA GLU A 311 -2.42 -7.71 0.80
C GLU A 311 -3.77 -7.13 0.41
N VAL A 312 -3.86 -5.81 0.29
CA VAL A 312 -5.09 -5.15 -0.17
C VAL A 312 -5.44 -5.57 -1.60
N PHE A 313 -4.47 -5.61 -2.50
CA PHE A 313 -4.71 -6.07 -3.88
C PHE A 313 -5.07 -7.55 -3.96
N LEU A 314 -4.43 -8.42 -3.16
CA LEU A 314 -4.76 -9.85 -3.08
C LEU A 314 -6.16 -10.08 -2.53
N LEU A 315 -6.60 -9.28 -1.54
CA LEU A 315 -7.97 -9.29 -1.04
C LEU A 315 -8.96 -8.96 -2.17
N LEU A 316 -8.70 -7.89 -2.93
CA LEU A 316 -9.57 -7.52 -4.05
C LEU A 316 -9.54 -8.59 -5.15
N TYR A 317 -8.36 -9.15 -5.44
CA TYR A 317 -8.20 -10.18 -6.46
C TYR A 317 -8.95 -11.47 -6.11
N MET A 318 -8.91 -11.93 -4.85
CA MET A 318 -9.67 -13.11 -4.41
C MET A 318 -11.19 -12.91 -4.52
N MET A 319 -11.70 -11.67 -4.38
CA MET A 319 -13.13 -11.40 -4.56
C MET A 319 -13.58 -11.55 -6.01
N VAL A 320 -12.67 -11.32 -6.96
CA VAL A 320 -12.91 -11.57 -8.39
C VAL A 320 -12.66 -13.04 -8.73
N ARG A 321 -11.57 -13.62 -8.21
CA ARG A 321 -11.13 -15.02 -8.42
C ARG A 321 -11.12 -15.79 -7.08
N PRO A 322 -12.27 -16.27 -6.60
CA PRO A 322 -12.37 -16.90 -5.28
C PRO A 322 -11.44 -18.11 -5.09
N SER A 323 -11.12 -18.86 -6.15
CA SER A 323 -10.16 -19.98 -6.08
C SER A 323 -8.73 -19.55 -5.68
N LYS A 324 -8.42 -18.25 -5.69
CA LYS A 324 -7.12 -17.68 -5.33
C LYS A 324 -7.09 -17.07 -3.92
N TYR A 325 -8.10 -17.37 -3.09
CA TYR A 325 -8.20 -16.85 -1.70
C TYR A 325 -6.96 -17.14 -0.86
N TYR A 326 -6.31 -18.28 -1.10
CA TYR A 326 -5.13 -18.70 -0.36
C TYR A 326 -3.95 -17.72 -0.48
N LEU A 327 -3.85 -16.95 -1.58
CA LEU A 327 -2.80 -15.95 -1.75
C LEU A 327 -2.94 -14.83 -0.71
N PHE A 328 -4.16 -14.33 -0.51
CA PHE A 328 -4.42 -13.33 0.51
C PHE A 328 -4.21 -13.90 1.93
N VAL A 329 -4.74 -15.10 2.19
CA VAL A 329 -4.64 -15.73 3.52
C VAL A 329 -3.19 -15.99 3.90
N LEU A 330 -2.39 -16.58 3.00
CA LEU A 330 -0.97 -16.85 3.25
C LEU A 330 -0.16 -15.58 3.44
N GLN A 331 -0.37 -14.55 2.59
CA GLN A 331 0.33 -13.27 2.76
C GLN A 331 -0.05 -12.58 4.06
N SER A 332 -1.34 -12.54 4.41
CA SER A 332 -1.80 -11.97 5.67
C SER A 332 -1.25 -12.73 6.89
N LEU A 333 -1.07 -14.04 6.77
CA LEU A 333 -0.43 -14.84 7.82
C LEU A 333 1.03 -14.42 8.01
N THR A 334 1.81 -14.27 6.94
CA THR A 334 3.22 -13.85 7.04
C THR A 334 3.36 -12.47 7.67
N SER A 335 2.51 -11.53 7.28
CA SER A 335 2.49 -10.19 7.86
C SER A 335 2.08 -10.19 9.32
N PHE A 336 1.03 -10.95 9.67
CA PHE A 336 0.59 -11.08 11.06
C PHE A 336 1.69 -11.66 11.95
N MET A 337 2.45 -12.65 11.46
CA MET A 337 3.59 -13.21 12.19
C MET A 337 4.72 -12.16 12.38
N GLY A 338 5.05 -11.38 11.34
CA GLY A 338 5.99 -10.26 11.45
C GLY A 338 5.53 -9.21 12.46
N TYR A 339 4.24 -8.82 12.42
CA TYR A 339 3.64 -7.88 13.37
C TYR A 339 3.70 -8.39 14.80
N SER A 340 3.40 -9.68 15.03
CA SER A 340 3.42 -10.27 16.37
C SER A 340 4.81 -10.26 16.98
N MET A 341 5.86 -10.50 16.20
CA MET A 341 7.24 -10.40 16.67
C MET A 341 7.66 -8.99 17.08
N PHE A 342 7.10 -7.98 16.44
CA PHE A 342 7.35 -6.59 16.79
C PHE A 342 6.56 -6.15 18.03
N LEU A 343 5.27 -6.52 18.08
CA LEU A 343 4.33 -6.02 19.10
C LEU A 343 4.36 -6.84 20.40
N ALA A 344 4.61 -8.15 20.31
CA ALA A 344 4.61 -9.07 21.44
C ALA A 344 6.02 -9.65 21.65
N LYS A 345 6.90 -8.88 22.28
CA LYS A 345 8.33 -9.21 22.48
C LYS A 345 8.59 -10.59 23.08
N ASP A 346 7.65 -11.11 23.89
CA ASP A 346 7.78 -12.38 24.58
C ASP A 346 7.15 -13.56 23.81
N TRP A 347 6.48 -13.30 22.70
CA TRP A 347 5.83 -14.30 21.87
C TRP A 347 6.52 -14.43 20.52
N THR A 348 7.50 -15.29 20.45
CA THR A 348 8.24 -15.54 19.21
C THR A 348 7.58 -16.63 18.40
N LEU A 349 6.91 -16.28 17.32
CA LEU A 349 6.53 -17.22 16.27
C LEU A 349 7.71 -17.44 15.33
N PRO A 350 7.95 -18.68 14.83
CA PRO A 350 9.07 -18.95 13.94
C PRO A 350 8.86 -18.25 12.59
N LEU A 351 9.57 -17.13 12.38
CA LEU A 351 9.57 -16.42 11.08
C LEU A 351 10.47 -17.08 10.04
N GLU A 352 11.32 -18.01 10.44
CA GLU A 352 12.37 -18.61 9.59
C GLU A 352 11.81 -19.24 8.30
N TYR A 353 10.60 -19.81 8.35
CA TYR A 353 9.96 -20.42 7.19
C TYR A 353 9.07 -19.46 6.37
N MET A 354 8.78 -18.28 6.90
CA MET A 354 7.83 -17.35 6.28
C MET A 354 8.37 -16.73 4.97
N PRO A 355 9.68 -16.52 4.75
CA PRO A 355 10.19 -16.12 3.44
C PRO A 355 9.83 -17.09 2.32
N PHE A 356 9.77 -18.40 2.59
CA PHE A 356 9.32 -19.40 1.61
C PHE A 356 7.83 -19.28 1.30
N VAL A 357 7.01 -18.92 2.30
CA VAL A 357 5.58 -18.66 2.10
C VAL A 357 5.39 -17.40 1.26
N THR A 358 6.12 -16.31 1.57
CA THR A 358 6.08 -15.07 0.77
C THR A 358 6.56 -15.32 -0.67
N LEU A 359 7.64 -16.08 -0.84
CA LEU A 359 8.14 -16.50 -2.16
C LEU A 359 7.10 -17.31 -2.92
N PHE A 360 6.43 -18.25 -2.27
CA PHE A 360 5.35 -19.03 -2.88
C PHE A 360 4.19 -18.13 -3.34
N VAL A 361 3.75 -17.18 -2.50
CA VAL A 361 2.71 -16.23 -2.88
C VAL A 361 3.14 -15.35 -4.06
N LEU A 362 4.37 -14.84 -4.04
CA LEU A 362 4.95 -14.07 -5.14
C LEU A 362 5.02 -14.90 -6.42
N PHE A 363 5.51 -16.14 -6.35
CA PHE A 363 5.60 -17.05 -7.51
C PHE A 363 4.21 -17.35 -8.08
N MET A 364 3.25 -17.69 -7.25
CA MET A 364 1.89 -18.00 -7.71
C MET A 364 1.16 -16.78 -8.29
N THR A 365 1.39 -15.60 -7.70
CA THR A 365 0.86 -14.34 -8.26
C THR A 365 1.52 -14.02 -9.61
N GLY A 366 2.84 -14.19 -9.71
CA GLY A 366 3.60 -14.06 -10.97
C GLY A 366 3.17 -15.07 -12.03
N TYR A 367 2.84 -16.32 -11.62
CA TYR A 367 2.32 -17.33 -12.51
C TYR A 367 0.93 -16.97 -13.10
N GLU A 368 0.06 -16.36 -12.30
CA GLU A 368 -1.23 -15.84 -12.81
C GLU A 368 -0.99 -14.67 -13.80
N VAL A 369 -0.02 -13.80 -13.54
CA VAL A 369 0.40 -12.75 -14.49
C VAL A 369 0.93 -13.40 -15.77
N TYR A 370 1.81 -14.38 -15.67
CA TYR A 370 2.35 -15.10 -16.82
C TYR A 370 1.25 -15.76 -17.68
N LYS A 371 0.29 -16.43 -17.04
CA LYS A 371 -0.86 -17.02 -17.73
C LYS A 371 -1.66 -15.97 -18.46
N TYR A 372 -1.96 -14.85 -17.81
CA TYR A 372 -2.70 -13.75 -18.43
C TYR A 372 -2.00 -13.22 -19.69
N LEU A 373 -0.69 -12.99 -19.59
CA LEU A 373 0.13 -12.46 -20.67
C LEU A 373 0.27 -13.41 -21.88
N ASN A 374 0.11 -14.71 -21.69
CA ASN A 374 0.25 -15.73 -22.74
C ASN A 374 -1.09 -16.34 -23.17
N ASP A 375 -2.21 -15.88 -22.62
CA ASP A 375 -3.54 -16.28 -23.03
C ASP A 375 -3.88 -15.62 -24.37
N PRO A 376 -4.19 -16.40 -25.43
CA PRO A 376 -4.56 -15.86 -26.74
C PRO A 376 -5.76 -14.90 -26.70
N ASP A 377 -6.73 -15.13 -25.81
CA ASP A 377 -7.92 -14.30 -25.69
C ASP A 377 -7.62 -12.89 -25.12
N ASN A 378 -6.49 -12.75 -24.47
CA ASN A 378 -6.01 -11.49 -23.90
C ASN A 378 -5.07 -10.71 -24.84
N GLN A 379 -4.66 -11.29 -25.99
CA GLN A 379 -3.78 -10.61 -26.95
C GLN A 379 -4.51 -9.44 -27.62
N ASP A 380 -3.82 -8.33 -27.79
CA ASP A 380 -4.29 -7.20 -28.58
C ASP A 380 -3.81 -7.35 -30.02
N LEU A 381 -4.59 -8.07 -30.83
CA LEU A 381 -4.24 -8.43 -32.22
C LEU A 381 -4.01 -7.19 -33.10
N GLU A 382 -4.76 -6.09 -32.88
CA GLU A 382 -4.56 -4.85 -33.65
C GLU A 382 -3.18 -4.23 -33.38
N ALA A 383 -2.69 -4.32 -32.14
CA ALA A 383 -1.38 -3.81 -31.79
C ALA A 383 -0.23 -4.72 -32.26
N VAL A 384 -0.50 -6.02 -32.46
CA VAL A 384 0.49 -6.99 -32.97
C VAL A 384 0.70 -6.83 -34.46
N GLU A 385 -0.35 -6.61 -35.23
CA GLU A 385 -0.25 -6.41 -36.70
C GLU A 385 0.55 -5.14 -37.05
N VAL A 386 0.34 -4.04 -36.32
CA VAL A 386 1.10 -2.79 -36.54
C VAL A 386 2.59 -2.95 -36.22
N ALA A 387 2.95 -3.83 -35.28
CA ALA A 387 4.34 -4.06 -34.91
C ALA A 387 5.12 -4.96 -35.88
N HIS A 388 4.43 -5.69 -36.75
CA HIS A 388 5.03 -6.53 -37.79
C HIS A 388 5.16 -5.85 -39.17
N VAL A 389 4.53 -4.68 -39.35
CA VAL A 389 4.55 -3.89 -40.59
C VAL A 389 5.52 -2.69 -40.54
N GLY A 390 6.12 -2.38 -39.39
CA GLY A 390 7.14 -1.34 -39.16
C GLY A 390 8.48 -1.93 -38.76
#